data_e748c4933a736241428fd0cdb9893d7e
#
_entry.id   e748c4933a736241428fd0cdb9893d7e
#
_cell.length_a   1.000
_cell.length_b   1.000
_cell.length_c   1.000
_cell.angle_alpha   90.00
_cell.angle_beta   90.00
_cell.angle_gamma   90.00
#
_symmetry.space_group_name_H-M   'P 1'
#
loop_
_entity.id
_entity.type
_entity.pdbx_description
1 polymer ?
#
loop_
_entity_poly.entity_id
_entity_poly.type
_entity_poly.pdbx_seq_one_letter_code
_entity_poly.pdbx_strand_id
1 'polypeptide(L)'
;MKEIFERRSVRKYTDKDISSEDMEKLLKAGMNAPSAHNYKPYDLIAVKNKETLKKLADTCIYSHMLNEANAAIVVCSRADDEKTPYWQADCGAVT
;
A
#
# COMPACT_ATOMS: atom_id res chain seq x y z
N MET A 1 14.75 -14.44 6.88
CA MET A 1 13.98 -14.47 8.16
C MET A 1 14.23 -13.26 9.04
N LYS A 2 15.40 -12.62 8.90
CA LYS A 2 15.77 -11.40 9.64
C LYS A 2 14.72 -10.29 9.49
N GLU A 3 14.25 -10.06 8.28
CA GLU A 3 13.29 -9.01 7.95
C GLU A 3 11.96 -9.20 8.69
N ILE A 4 11.53 -10.44 8.87
CA ILE A 4 10.29 -10.75 9.59
C ILE A 4 10.43 -10.39 11.07
N PHE A 5 11.55 -10.73 11.69
CA PHE A 5 11.75 -10.50 13.13
C PHE A 5 12.11 -9.05 13.45
N GLU A 6 12.77 -8.35 12.54
CA GLU A 6 13.22 -6.98 12.75
C GLU A 6 12.22 -5.92 12.27
N ARG A 7 11.17 -6.33 11.54
CA ARG A 7 10.15 -5.41 11.03
C ARG A 7 9.54 -4.57 12.16
N ARG A 8 9.37 -3.30 11.89
CA ARG A 8 8.62 -2.37 12.76
C ARG A 8 7.62 -1.60 11.93
N SER A 9 6.51 -1.23 12.54
CA SER A 9 5.60 -0.24 11.97
C SER A 9 6.17 1.15 12.25
N VAL A 10 6.70 1.79 11.23
CA VAL A 10 7.31 3.11 11.33
C VAL A 10 6.25 4.16 11.00
N ARG A 11 6.06 5.14 11.88
CA ARG A 11 5.06 6.22 11.72
C ARG A 11 5.66 7.61 11.80
N LYS A 12 6.99 7.71 11.84
CA LYS A 12 7.74 8.96 11.69
C LYS A 12 8.62 8.83 10.46
N TYR A 13 8.57 9.80 9.60
CA TYR A 13 9.22 9.76 8.30
C TYR A 13 10.21 10.91 8.16
N THR A 14 11.20 10.73 7.28
CA THR A 14 12.14 11.81 6.92
C THR A 14 11.55 12.67 5.81
N ASP A 15 12.18 13.82 5.54
CA ASP A 15 11.78 14.70 4.43
C ASP A 15 12.28 14.20 3.07
N LYS A 16 13.00 13.07 3.04
CA LYS A 16 13.54 12.51 1.82
C LYS A 16 12.40 12.05 0.90
N ASP A 17 12.36 12.58 -0.31
CA ASP A 17 11.39 12.20 -1.31
C ASP A 17 11.68 10.79 -1.83
N ILE A 18 10.63 10.13 -2.31
CA ILE A 18 10.71 8.83 -2.97
C ILE A 18 10.81 9.06 -4.46
N SER A 19 11.88 8.59 -5.09
CA SER A 19 12.05 8.72 -6.52
C SER A 19 10.99 7.93 -7.30
N SER A 20 10.72 8.35 -8.53
CA SER A 20 9.82 7.59 -9.41
C SER A 20 10.31 6.17 -9.64
N GLU A 21 11.62 5.97 -9.72
CA GLU A 21 12.24 4.66 -9.87
C GLU A 21 11.97 3.77 -8.65
N ASP A 22 12.15 4.29 -7.43
CA ASP A 22 11.88 3.54 -6.20
C ASP A 22 10.40 3.24 -6.05
N MET A 23 9.52 4.19 -6.38
CA MET A 23 8.08 3.97 -6.37
C MET A 23 7.69 2.84 -7.32
N GLU A 24 8.26 2.81 -8.51
CA GLU A 24 8.02 1.74 -9.48
C GLU A 24 8.45 0.38 -8.93
N LYS A 25 9.61 0.31 -8.28
CA LYS A 25 10.07 -0.93 -7.63
C LYS A 25 9.12 -1.41 -6.55
N LEU A 26 8.61 -0.49 -5.72
CA LEU A 26 7.64 -0.81 -4.68
C LEU A 26 6.34 -1.37 -5.27
N LEU A 27 5.83 -0.73 -6.32
CA LEU A 27 4.61 -1.18 -6.99
C LEU A 27 4.81 -2.57 -7.64
N LYS A 28 5.94 -2.81 -8.27
CA LYS A 28 6.28 -4.12 -8.82
C LYS A 28 6.38 -5.20 -7.75
N ALA A 29 6.97 -4.86 -6.59
CA ALA A 29 7.03 -5.78 -5.46
C ALA A 29 5.63 -6.16 -4.98
N GLY A 30 4.74 -5.18 -4.86
CA GLY A 30 3.34 -5.43 -4.51
C GLY A 30 2.63 -6.33 -5.51
N MET A 31 2.84 -6.10 -6.80
CA MET A 31 2.23 -6.92 -7.86
C MET A 31 2.76 -8.36 -7.91
N ASN A 32 3.89 -8.63 -7.27
CA ASN A 32 4.42 -9.99 -7.15
C ASN A 32 3.81 -10.80 -5.99
N ALA A 33 2.99 -10.17 -5.16
CA ALA A 33 2.33 -10.89 -4.08
C ALA A 33 1.41 -12.00 -4.63
N PRO A 34 1.30 -13.13 -3.93
CA PRO A 34 0.40 -14.19 -4.38
C PRO A 34 -1.06 -13.79 -4.23
N SER A 35 -1.92 -14.32 -5.09
CA SER A 35 -3.36 -14.18 -4.97
C SER A 35 -4.03 -15.49 -5.37
N ALA A 36 -5.25 -15.72 -4.87
CA ALA A 36 -6.01 -16.92 -5.23
C ALA A 36 -6.23 -16.97 -6.74
N HIS A 37 -5.87 -18.10 -7.36
CA HIS A 37 -5.94 -18.31 -8.81
C HIS A 37 -5.18 -17.26 -9.64
N ASN A 38 -4.28 -16.49 -9.01
CA ASN A 38 -3.54 -15.40 -9.65
C ASN A 38 -4.43 -14.32 -10.29
N TYR A 39 -5.62 -14.11 -9.75
CA TYR A 39 -6.56 -13.11 -10.29
C TYR A 39 -6.15 -11.67 -9.98
N LYS A 40 -5.40 -11.45 -8.91
CA LYS A 40 -4.93 -10.12 -8.50
C LYS A 40 -6.07 -9.09 -8.48
N PRO A 41 -7.08 -9.29 -7.60
CA PRO A 41 -8.30 -8.46 -7.61
C PRO A 41 -8.10 -7.13 -6.89
N TYR A 42 -7.03 -6.42 -7.22
CA TYR A 42 -6.69 -5.15 -6.60
C TYR A 42 -6.01 -4.21 -7.58
N ASP A 43 -6.14 -2.92 -7.31
CA ASP A 43 -5.38 -1.86 -7.93
C ASP A 43 -4.49 -1.21 -6.88
N LEU A 44 -3.29 -0.83 -7.28
CA LEU A 44 -2.35 -0.09 -6.46
C LEU A 44 -2.31 1.36 -6.94
N ILE A 45 -2.63 2.29 -6.05
CA ILE A 45 -2.62 3.72 -6.36
C ILE A 45 -1.48 4.37 -5.60
N ALA A 46 -0.50 4.90 -6.33
CA ALA A 46 0.59 5.65 -5.75
C ALA A 46 0.18 7.11 -5.59
N VAL A 47 0.28 7.64 -4.38
CA VAL A 47 -0.09 9.00 -4.04
C VAL A 47 1.15 9.74 -3.55
N LYS A 48 1.54 10.81 -4.25
CA LYS A 48 2.64 11.70 -3.86
C LYS A 48 2.19 13.15 -3.63
N ASN A 49 0.98 13.50 -4.05
CA ASN A 49 0.43 14.83 -3.87
C ASN A 49 0.17 15.11 -2.39
N LYS A 50 0.74 16.19 -1.86
CA LYS A 50 0.65 16.52 -0.43
C LYS A 50 -0.77 16.82 0.03
N GLU A 51 -1.60 17.44 -0.79
CA GLU A 51 -3.01 17.69 -0.45
C GLU A 51 -3.78 16.38 -0.34
N THR A 52 -3.54 15.46 -1.27
CA THR A 52 -4.19 14.15 -1.26
C THR A 52 -3.75 13.33 -0.04
N LEU A 53 -2.45 13.35 0.29
CA LEU A 53 -1.92 12.70 1.48
C LEU A 53 -2.57 13.25 2.75
N LYS A 54 -2.75 14.56 2.83
CA LYS A 54 -3.42 15.20 3.95
C LYS A 54 -4.89 14.78 4.07
N LYS A 55 -5.59 14.68 2.96
CA LYS A 55 -6.98 14.19 2.94
C LYS A 55 -7.05 12.72 3.37
N LEU A 56 -6.10 11.90 2.93
CA LEU A 56 -6.01 10.51 3.37
C LEU A 56 -5.75 10.40 4.88
N ALA A 57 -4.92 11.28 5.43
CA ALA A 57 -4.65 11.32 6.86
C ALA A 57 -5.93 11.53 7.69
N ASP A 58 -6.90 12.26 7.14
CA ASP A 58 -8.16 12.57 7.81
C ASP A 58 -9.21 11.45 7.67
N THR A 59 -8.94 10.41 6.88
CA THR A 59 -9.93 9.34 6.62
C THR A 59 -10.14 8.40 7.81
N CYS A 60 -9.16 8.26 8.68
CA CYS A 60 -9.32 7.48 9.90
C CYS A 60 -8.42 8.00 11.03
N ILE A 61 -8.75 7.60 12.25
CA ILE A 61 -8.07 8.10 13.45
C ILE A 61 -6.63 7.62 13.59
N TYR A 62 -6.23 6.58 12.87
CA TYR A 62 -4.88 6.01 12.96
C TYR A 62 -4.01 6.30 11.75
N SER A 63 -4.42 7.23 10.88
CA SER A 63 -3.70 7.56 9.65
C SER A 63 -3.02 8.94 9.67
N HIS A 64 -2.89 9.57 10.84
CA HIS A 64 -2.31 10.92 10.97
C HIS A 64 -0.87 11.03 10.50
N MET A 65 -0.09 9.93 10.52
CA MET A 65 1.27 9.93 10.01
C MET A 65 1.36 10.27 8.53
N LEU A 66 0.27 10.15 7.77
CA LEU A 66 0.23 10.53 6.35
C LEU A 66 0.42 12.04 6.14
N ASN A 67 0.17 12.88 7.16
CA ASN A 67 0.49 14.31 7.09
C ASN A 67 1.99 14.56 6.91
N GLU A 68 2.84 13.67 7.39
CA GLU A 68 4.30 13.77 7.31
C GLU A 68 4.90 12.85 6.25
N ALA A 69 4.10 12.00 5.62
CA ALA A 69 4.59 11.07 4.60
C ALA A 69 4.88 11.78 3.29
N ASN A 70 5.85 11.27 2.54
CA ASN A 70 6.16 11.75 1.21
C ASN A 70 5.39 11.01 0.12
N ALA A 71 4.87 9.84 0.43
CA ALA A 71 4.07 9.06 -0.48
C ALA A 71 3.21 8.06 0.29
N ALA A 72 2.20 7.55 -0.36
CA ALA A 72 1.40 6.42 0.11
C ALA A 72 1.04 5.54 -1.08
N ILE A 73 0.85 4.27 -0.81
CA ILE A 73 0.29 3.33 -1.78
C ILE A 73 -1.04 2.86 -1.22
N VAL A 74 -2.12 3.11 -1.96
CA VAL A 74 -3.47 2.69 -1.58
C VAL A 74 -3.81 1.40 -2.32
N VAL A 75 -4.17 0.37 -1.57
CA VAL A 75 -4.60 -0.90 -2.14
C VAL A 75 -6.12 -0.87 -2.25
N CYS A 76 -6.64 -0.93 -3.48
CA CYS A 76 -8.07 -0.90 -3.76
C CYS A 76 -8.52 -2.25 -4.30
N SER A 77 -9.59 -2.78 -3.75
CA SER A 77 -10.17 -4.03 -4.25
C SER A 77 -10.95 -3.82 -5.55
N ARG A 78 -10.80 -4.77 -6.47
CA ARG A 78 -11.69 -4.95 -7.63
C ARG A 78 -12.46 -6.25 -7.45
N ALA A 79 -12.98 -6.48 -6.25
CA ALA A 79 -13.56 -7.76 -5.87
C ALA A 79 -14.80 -8.11 -6.71
N ASP A 80 -14.88 -9.37 -7.07
CA ASP A 80 -16.08 -10.02 -7.59
C ASP A 80 -16.32 -11.24 -6.67
N ASP A 81 -17.41 -11.22 -5.90
CA ASP A 81 -17.67 -12.24 -4.88
C ASP A 81 -17.75 -13.66 -5.45
N GLU A 82 -18.13 -13.81 -6.72
CA GLU A 82 -18.16 -15.12 -7.36
C GLU A 82 -16.78 -15.58 -7.84
N LYS A 83 -16.01 -14.66 -8.46
CA LYS A 83 -14.73 -14.98 -9.09
C LYS A 83 -13.54 -14.82 -8.15
N THR A 84 -13.63 -13.89 -7.21
CA THR A 84 -12.53 -13.54 -6.30
C THR A 84 -12.96 -13.57 -4.83
N PRO A 85 -13.45 -14.73 -4.32
CA PRO A 85 -13.98 -14.81 -2.95
C PRO A 85 -12.92 -14.56 -1.87
N TYR A 86 -11.65 -14.65 -2.22
CA TYR A 86 -10.52 -14.44 -1.29
C TYR A 86 -9.87 -13.06 -1.44
N TRP A 87 -10.57 -12.08 -2.01
CA TRP A 87 -10.01 -10.75 -2.29
C TRP A 87 -9.46 -10.05 -1.05
N GLN A 88 -10.07 -10.27 0.11
CA GLN A 88 -9.58 -9.67 1.36
C GLN A 88 -8.20 -10.19 1.74
N ALA A 89 -8.00 -11.50 1.66
CA ALA A 89 -6.71 -12.12 1.89
C ALA A 89 -5.68 -11.70 0.83
N ASP A 90 -6.11 -11.60 -0.43
CA ASP A 90 -5.26 -11.20 -1.54
C ASP A 90 -4.77 -9.75 -1.37
N CYS A 91 -5.68 -8.83 -1.01
CA CYS A 91 -5.31 -7.44 -0.71
C CYS A 91 -4.39 -7.34 0.50
N GLY A 92 -4.63 -8.16 1.53
CA GLY A 92 -3.74 -8.23 2.69
C GLY A 92 -2.34 -8.72 2.33
N ALA A 93 -2.24 -9.68 1.43
CA ALA A 93 -0.95 -10.23 0.99
C ALA A 93 -0.11 -9.19 0.24
N VAL A 94 -0.73 -8.29 -0.52
CA VAL A 94 -0.03 -7.25 -1.27
C VAL A 94 0.40 -6.08 -0.38
N THR A 95 -0.30 -5.85 0.73
CA THR A 95 0.01 -4.77 1.68
C THR A 95 1.26 -5.09 2.49
#